data_be30caf1d78e6cc5582a88bc6a4564f0
#
_entry.id   be30caf1d78e6cc5582a88bc6a4564f0
#
_cell.length_a   1.000
_cell.length_b   1.000
_cell.length_c   1.000
_cell.angle_alpha   90.00
_cell.angle_beta   90.00
_cell.angle_gamma   90.00
#
_symmetry.space_group_name_H-M   'P 1'
#
loop_
_entity.id
_entity.type
_entity.pdbx_description
1 polymer ?
#
loop_
_entity_poly.entity_id
_entity_poly.type
_entity_poly.pdbx_seq_one_letter_code
_entity_poly.pdbx_strand_id
1 'polypeptide(L)'
;MALTYSSMLELGSKMPHFELKNVIDDKMYASTTLLNKKPSLIMVICNHCPYVIHYHEELKKINHDFGDNIDFVAISSNDIINYPQDGPKQMKKLFLDLGLSFPYLFDETQDIAKALKAECTPEFYLYDNKNMLVYRGRMDNSSPGNDIEISGNDLRSACTNLLNGSTISSNQHPSMGCNIKWK
;
A
#
# COMPACT_ATOMS: atom_id res chain seq x y z
N MET A 1 6.24 -0.71 -19.75
CA MET A 1 5.43 -0.35 -18.55
C MET A 1 4.96 1.08 -18.76
N ALA A 2 3.65 1.33 -18.64
CA ALA A 2 3.13 2.69 -18.76
C ALA A 2 3.20 3.38 -17.41
N LEU A 3 3.66 4.63 -17.38
CA LEU A 3 3.55 5.50 -16.23
C LEU A 3 2.08 5.85 -16.01
N THR A 4 1.59 5.62 -14.80
CA THR A 4 0.19 5.79 -14.45
C THR A 4 0.08 6.56 -13.13
N TYR A 5 -0.94 7.41 -13.05
CA TYR A 5 -1.29 8.14 -11.82
C TYR A 5 -2.53 7.54 -11.19
N SER A 6 -2.62 7.60 -9.88
CA SER A 6 -3.81 7.14 -9.15
C SER A 6 -5.05 8.00 -9.46
N SER A 7 -6.21 7.35 -9.48
CA SER A 7 -7.51 8.01 -9.67
C SER A 7 -8.03 8.73 -8.42
N MET A 8 -7.34 8.59 -7.30
CA MET A 8 -7.61 9.27 -6.02
C MET A 8 -9.00 8.93 -5.45
N LEU A 9 -9.14 7.72 -4.91
CA LEU A 9 -10.37 7.29 -4.19
C LEU A 9 -10.88 8.40 -3.26
N GLU A 10 -12.19 8.61 -3.21
CA GLU A 10 -12.81 9.69 -2.42
C GLU A 10 -12.50 9.55 -0.93
N LEU A 11 -12.05 10.63 -0.29
CA LEU A 11 -11.85 10.68 1.16
C LEU A 11 -13.17 10.43 1.90
N GLY A 12 -13.10 9.73 3.03
CA GLY A 12 -14.28 9.29 3.75
C GLY A 12 -14.90 7.99 3.19
N SER A 13 -14.34 7.40 2.12
CA SER A 13 -14.74 6.06 1.68
C SER A 13 -14.45 5.04 2.75
N LYS A 14 -15.33 4.04 2.92
CA LYS A 14 -15.10 2.92 3.82
C LYS A 14 -14.05 1.97 3.24
N MET A 15 -13.26 1.36 4.12
CA MET A 15 -12.36 0.26 3.75
C MET A 15 -13.16 -0.86 3.07
N PRO A 16 -12.74 -1.35 1.90
CA PRO A 16 -13.40 -2.49 1.26
C PRO A 16 -13.26 -3.74 2.12
N HIS A 17 -14.28 -4.59 2.08
CA HIS A 17 -14.19 -5.90 2.70
C HIS A 17 -13.33 -6.82 1.82
N PHE A 18 -12.37 -7.51 2.45
CA PHE A 18 -11.56 -8.51 1.78
C PHE A 18 -11.24 -9.69 2.70
N GLU A 19 -11.04 -10.83 2.09
CA GLU A 19 -10.45 -12.03 2.68
C GLU A 19 -9.48 -12.62 1.66
N LEU A 20 -8.18 -12.42 1.89
CA LEU A 20 -7.11 -12.74 0.96
C LEU A 20 -6.06 -13.63 1.63
N LYS A 21 -5.37 -14.42 0.82
CA LYS A 21 -4.28 -15.26 1.31
C LYS A 21 -3.03 -14.41 1.60
N ASN A 22 -2.52 -14.51 2.83
CA ASN A 22 -1.23 -13.97 3.21
C ASN A 22 -0.12 -14.89 2.71
N VAL A 23 0.74 -14.40 1.85
CA VAL A 23 1.81 -15.19 1.25
C VAL A 23 2.93 -15.54 2.24
N ILE A 24 2.98 -14.87 3.40
CA ILE A 24 4.05 -15.07 4.39
C ILE A 24 3.83 -16.35 5.18
N ASP A 25 2.60 -16.59 5.65
CA ASP A 25 2.24 -17.72 6.52
C ASP A 25 1.18 -18.65 5.93
N ASP A 26 0.77 -18.40 4.68
CA ASP A 26 -0.24 -19.15 3.91
C ASP A 26 -1.65 -19.14 4.51
N LYS A 27 -1.94 -18.27 5.50
CA LYS A 27 -3.26 -18.15 6.13
C LYS A 27 -4.14 -17.12 5.41
N MET A 28 -5.45 -17.27 5.59
CA MET A 28 -6.41 -16.25 5.17
C MET A 28 -6.35 -15.06 6.12
N TYR A 29 -6.34 -13.87 5.56
CA TYR A 29 -6.33 -12.60 6.28
C TYR A 29 -7.54 -11.78 5.86
N ALA A 30 -8.40 -11.48 6.82
CA ALA A 30 -9.65 -10.76 6.57
C ALA A 30 -9.55 -9.30 7.03
N SER A 31 -10.12 -8.37 6.26
CA SER A 31 -10.22 -6.96 6.64
C SER A 31 -10.93 -6.75 7.98
N THR A 32 -11.79 -7.69 8.40
CA THR A 32 -12.46 -7.67 9.70
C THR A 32 -11.50 -7.69 10.89
N THR A 33 -10.28 -8.17 10.71
CA THR A 33 -9.24 -8.14 11.76
C THR A 33 -8.75 -6.71 12.08
N LEU A 34 -8.94 -5.79 11.14
CA LEU A 34 -8.56 -4.37 11.22
C LEU A 34 -9.69 -3.49 11.78
N LEU A 35 -10.93 -4.00 11.83
CA LEU A 35 -12.10 -3.18 12.16
C LEU A 35 -12.09 -2.70 13.62
N ASN A 36 -12.31 -1.38 13.80
CA ASN A 36 -12.50 -0.73 15.09
C ASN A 36 -11.33 -0.92 16.11
N LYS A 37 -10.12 -1.06 15.60
CA LYS A 37 -8.92 -1.21 16.42
C LYS A 37 -7.99 -0.03 16.23
N LYS A 38 -6.91 -0.24 15.50
CA LYS A 38 -5.93 0.78 15.12
C LYS A 38 -6.29 1.37 13.77
N PRO A 39 -5.79 2.55 13.42
CA PRO A 39 -5.69 2.97 12.03
C PRO A 39 -5.00 1.91 11.19
N SER A 40 -5.29 1.87 9.89
CA SER A 40 -4.71 0.87 8.99
C SER A 40 -4.16 1.51 7.74
N LEU A 41 -2.97 1.12 7.32
CA LEU A 41 -2.35 1.49 6.07
C LEU A 41 -2.41 0.32 5.09
N ILE A 42 -3.25 0.44 4.07
CA ILE A 42 -3.31 -0.51 2.95
C ILE A 42 -2.40 0.01 1.84
N MET A 43 -1.52 -0.85 1.33
CA MET A 43 -0.55 -0.52 0.29
C MET A 43 -0.74 -1.46 -0.89
N VAL A 44 -1.02 -0.91 -2.07
CA VAL A 44 -1.03 -1.70 -3.32
C VAL A 44 0.37 -1.63 -3.91
N ILE A 45 1.08 -2.75 -3.85
CA ILE A 45 2.49 -2.86 -4.29
C ILE A 45 2.71 -4.12 -5.12
N CYS A 46 3.85 -4.22 -5.79
CA CYS A 46 4.28 -5.45 -6.47
C CYS A 46 5.81 -5.58 -6.43
N ASN A 47 6.34 -6.72 -6.87
CA ASN A 47 7.76 -7.00 -6.70
C ASN A 47 8.66 -6.30 -7.71
N HIS A 48 8.21 -6.18 -8.96
CA HIS A 48 9.10 -5.78 -10.06
C HIS A 48 8.99 -4.29 -10.47
N CYS A 49 8.08 -3.54 -9.83
CA CYS A 49 7.88 -2.13 -10.17
C CYS A 49 9.06 -1.28 -9.65
N PRO A 50 9.79 -0.54 -10.51
CA PRO A 50 10.88 0.34 -10.08
C PRO A 50 10.45 1.37 -9.03
N TYR A 51 9.21 1.84 -9.10
CA TYR A 51 8.65 2.79 -8.13
C TYR A 51 8.40 2.16 -6.76
N VAL A 52 8.10 0.86 -6.68
CA VAL A 52 8.03 0.12 -5.41
C VAL A 52 9.43 -0.14 -4.87
N ILE A 53 10.36 -0.58 -5.74
CA ILE A 53 11.75 -0.84 -5.38
C ILE A 53 12.41 0.43 -4.82
N HIS A 54 12.13 1.59 -5.41
CA HIS A 54 12.59 2.90 -4.96
C HIS A 54 12.26 3.15 -3.47
N TYR A 55 11.11 2.67 -2.98
CA TYR A 55 10.66 2.89 -1.61
C TYR A 55 10.94 1.74 -0.62
N HIS A 56 11.65 0.68 -1.01
CA HIS A 56 11.85 -0.49 -0.13
C HIS A 56 12.43 -0.11 1.25
N GLU A 57 13.46 0.72 1.29
CA GLU A 57 14.07 1.13 2.57
C GLU A 57 13.16 2.07 3.36
N GLU A 58 12.41 2.92 2.69
CA GLU A 58 11.47 3.81 3.36
C GLU A 58 10.24 3.06 3.91
N LEU A 59 9.78 2.01 3.22
CA LEU A 59 8.74 1.12 3.74
C LEU A 59 9.16 0.45 5.06
N LYS A 60 10.42 0.04 5.18
CA LYS A 60 10.94 -0.50 6.46
C LYS A 60 10.91 0.55 7.55
N LYS A 61 11.41 1.75 7.27
CA LYS A 61 11.47 2.85 8.23
C LYS A 61 10.07 3.25 8.71
N ILE A 62 9.12 3.44 7.77
CA ILE A 62 7.74 3.79 8.11
C ILE A 62 7.09 2.69 8.96
N ASN A 63 7.28 1.41 8.61
CA ASN A 63 6.76 0.30 9.41
C ASN A 63 7.40 0.26 10.81
N HIS A 64 8.70 0.49 10.92
CA HIS A 64 9.39 0.59 12.22
C HIS A 64 8.82 1.73 13.07
N ASP A 65 8.60 2.90 12.48
CA ASP A 65 8.22 4.11 13.21
C ASP A 65 6.73 4.12 13.60
N PHE A 66 5.87 3.51 12.83
CA PHE A 66 4.41 3.58 13.01
C PHE A 66 3.72 2.22 13.28
N GLY A 67 4.39 1.09 13.08
CA GLY A 67 3.78 -0.24 13.14
C GLY A 67 3.17 -0.63 14.49
N ASP A 68 3.62 -0.03 15.58
CA ASP A 68 3.00 -0.24 16.89
C ASP A 68 1.61 0.40 17.01
N ASN A 69 1.34 1.45 16.23
CA ASN A 69 0.12 2.26 16.33
C ASN A 69 -0.76 2.19 15.08
N ILE A 70 -0.25 1.73 13.96
CA ILE A 70 -0.96 1.58 12.68
C ILE A 70 -0.75 0.15 12.18
N ASP A 71 -1.83 -0.53 11.80
CA ASP A 71 -1.76 -1.84 11.17
C ASP A 71 -1.39 -1.68 9.68
N PHE A 72 -0.30 -2.31 9.26
CA PHE A 72 0.18 -2.28 7.87
C PHE A 72 -0.28 -3.54 7.13
N VAL A 73 -0.76 -3.37 5.91
CA VAL A 73 -1.12 -4.48 5.01
C VAL A 73 -0.70 -4.13 3.60
N ALA A 74 0.10 -4.99 2.99
CA ALA A 74 0.42 -4.91 1.56
C ALA A 74 -0.47 -5.85 0.74
N ILE A 75 -0.87 -5.43 -0.44
CA ILE A 75 -1.68 -6.21 -1.39
C ILE A 75 -1.00 -6.15 -2.76
N SER A 76 -0.85 -7.31 -3.41
CA SER A 76 -0.42 -7.41 -4.81
C SER A 76 -1.54 -8.00 -5.64
N SER A 77 -1.87 -7.30 -6.74
CA SER A 77 -3.00 -7.63 -7.62
C SER A 77 -2.56 -7.83 -9.08
N ASN A 78 -1.26 -7.97 -9.35
CA ASN A 78 -0.80 -8.16 -10.73
C ASN A 78 -1.14 -9.54 -11.27
N ASP A 79 -1.42 -9.60 -12.57
CA ASP A 79 -1.53 -10.86 -13.33
C ASP A 79 -0.20 -11.62 -13.29
N ILE A 80 -0.17 -12.72 -12.56
CA ILE A 80 1.02 -13.55 -12.37
C ILE A 80 1.27 -14.55 -13.50
N ILE A 81 0.32 -14.71 -14.44
CA ILE A 81 0.49 -15.57 -15.60
C ILE A 81 1.47 -14.88 -16.56
N ASN A 82 1.21 -13.60 -16.86
CA ASN A 82 2.07 -12.81 -17.74
C ASN A 82 3.24 -12.15 -16.99
N TYR A 83 3.16 -12.03 -15.66
CA TYR A 83 4.17 -11.40 -14.78
C TYR A 83 4.53 -12.32 -13.60
N PRO A 84 5.14 -13.49 -13.84
CA PRO A 84 5.40 -14.51 -12.80
C PRO A 84 6.32 -14.03 -11.67
N GLN A 85 7.10 -12.97 -11.89
CA GLN A 85 7.93 -12.32 -10.86
C GLN A 85 7.11 -11.66 -9.74
N ASP A 86 5.80 -11.47 -9.92
CA ASP A 86 4.88 -10.98 -8.88
C ASP A 86 4.08 -12.10 -8.21
N GLY A 87 4.41 -13.35 -8.48
CA GLY A 87 3.73 -14.49 -7.89
C GLY A 87 4.01 -14.67 -6.40
N PRO A 88 3.15 -15.42 -5.68
CA PRO A 88 3.23 -15.59 -4.22
C PRO A 88 4.58 -16.03 -3.67
N LYS A 89 5.29 -16.91 -4.37
CA LYS A 89 6.65 -17.36 -3.95
C LYS A 89 7.65 -16.20 -3.99
N GLN A 90 7.62 -15.40 -5.04
CA GLN A 90 8.49 -14.26 -5.24
C GLN A 90 8.13 -13.12 -4.27
N MET A 91 6.83 -12.90 -4.03
CA MET A 91 6.34 -11.97 -3.01
C MET A 91 6.90 -12.33 -1.63
N LYS A 92 6.74 -13.60 -1.21
CA LYS A 92 7.27 -14.10 0.07
C LYS A 92 8.79 -13.94 0.16
N LYS A 93 9.52 -14.32 -0.90
CA LYS A 93 10.97 -14.20 -0.93
C LYS A 93 11.42 -12.76 -0.75
N LEU A 94 10.90 -11.83 -1.57
CA LEU A 94 11.25 -10.42 -1.50
C LEU A 94 10.96 -9.85 -0.10
N PHE A 95 9.80 -10.17 0.46
CA PHE A 95 9.37 -9.66 1.75
C PHE A 95 10.30 -10.09 2.90
N LEU A 96 10.70 -11.36 2.89
CA LEU A 96 11.66 -11.90 3.87
C LEU A 96 13.07 -11.31 3.67
N ASP A 97 13.52 -11.17 2.43
CA ASP A 97 14.82 -10.57 2.10
C ASP A 97 14.90 -9.10 2.56
N LEU A 98 13.77 -8.38 2.52
CA LEU A 98 13.66 -7.01 3.01
C LEU A 98 13.50 -6.91 4.54
N GLY A 99 13.24 -8.01 5.23
CA GLY A 99 12.99 -8.01 6.68
C GLY A 99 11.70 -7.30 7.10
N LEU A 100 10.68 -7.27 6.22
CA LEU A 100 9.37 -6.71 6.50
C LEU A 100 8.54 -7.69 7.35
N SER A 101 7.61 -7.18 8.18
CA SER A 101 6.90 -8.00 9.18
C SER A 101 5.37 -7.87 9.17
N PHE A 102 4.79 -7.10 8.23
CA PHE A 102 3.34 -6.95 8.09
C PHE A 102 2.77 -7.97 7.07
N PRO A 103 1.45 -8.24 7.05
CA PRO A 103 0.84 -9.13 6.06
C PRO A 103 1.06 -8.65 4.61
N TYR A 104 1.43 -9.60 3.72
CA TYR A 104 1.49 -9.36 2.29
C TYR A 104 0.52 -10.29 1.58
N LEU A 105 -0.55 -9.74 1.05
CA LEU A 105 -1.72 -10.45 0.56
C LEU A 105 -1.71 -10.55 -0.96
N PHE A 106 -2.17 -11.68 -1.48
CA PHE A 106 -2.33 -11.88 -2.91
C PHE A 106 -3.81 -11.76 -3.32
N ASP A 107 -4.13 -10.70 -4.07
CA ASP A 107 -5.44 -10.42 -4.65
C ASP A 107 -5.52 -11.02 -6.06
N GLU A 108 -5.73 -12.34 -6.11
CA GLU A 108 -5.72 -13.09 -7.37
C GLU A 108 -6.84 -12.65 -8.32
N THR A 109 -8.01 -12.29 -7.81
CA THR A 109 -9.17 -11.85 -8.61
C THR A 109 -9.07 -10.41 -9.07
N GLN A 110 -8.19 -9.62 -8.45
CA GLN A 110 -8.01 -8.18 -8.67
C GLN A 110 -9.21 -7.34 -8.19
N ASP A 111 -10.12 -7.94 -7.44
CA ASP A 111 -11.34 -7.27 -6.98
C ASP A 111 -11.04 -6.21 -5.93
N ILE A 112 -10.02 -6.42 -5.09
CA ILE A 112 -9.67 -5.45 -4.06
C ILE A 112 -8.96 -4.25 -4.66
N ALA A 113 -8.05 -4.44 -5.62
CA ALA A 113 -7.47 -3.32 -6.37
C ALA A 113 -8.56 -2.49 -7.06
N LYS A 114 -9.56 -3.15 -7.68
CA LYS A 114 -10.70 -2.45 -8.30
C LYS A 114 -11.55 -1.70 -7.28
N ALA A 115 -11.83 -2.30 -6.11
CA ALA A 115 -12.60 -1.67 -5.03
C ALA A 115 -11.88 -0.44 -4.45
N LEU A 116 -10.55 -0.48 -4.37
CA LEU A 116 -9.70 0.65 -3.99
C LEU A 116 -9.55 1.68 -5.12
N LYS A 117 -10.04 1.38 -6.32
CA LYS A 117 -9.77 2.17 -7.55
C LYS A 117 -8.28 2.39 -7.77
N ALA A 118 -7.48 1.38 -7.42
CA ALA A 118 -6.04 1.42 -7.60
C ALA A 118 -5.69 1.31 -9.09
N GLU A 119 -4.79 2.17 -9.56
CA GLU A 119 -4.36 2.26 -10.95
C GLU A 119 -2.89 1.87 -11.13
N CYS A 120 -2.07 2.11 -10.11
CA CYS A 120 -0.63 1.93 -10.19
C CYS A 120 -0.04 1.32 -8.92
N THR A 121 1.24 1.00 -8.95
CA THR A 121 2.04 0.61 -7.80
C THR A 121 3.30 1.48 -7.70
N PRO A 122 3.67 1.95 -6.47
CA PRO A 122 2.93 1.80 -5.22
C PRO A 122 1.75 2.78 -5.12
N GLU A 123 0.72 2.40 -4.37
CA GLU A 123 -0.38 3.29 -4.03
C GLU A 123 -0.76 3.07 -2.56
N PHE A 124 -1.03 4.15 -1.80
CA PHE A 124 -1.18 4.12 -0.36
C PHE A 124 -2.56 4.63 0.07
N TYR A 125 -3.18 3.93 1.04
CA TYR A 125 -4.51 4.22 1.58
C TYR A 125 -4.47 4.12 3.10
N LEU A 126 -4.56 5.25 3.80
CA LEU A 126 -4.60 5.29 5.26
C LEU A 126 -6.04 5.46 5.72
N TYR A 127 -6.49 4.51 6.54
CA TYR A 127 -7.81 4.48 7.15
C TYR A 127 -7.71 4.79 8.65
N ASP A 128 -8.65 5.57 9.16
CA ASP A 128 -8.75 5.83 10.60
C ASP A 128 -9.28 4.60 11.38
N ASN A 129 -9.40 4.72 12.69
CA ASN A 129 -9.93 3.66 13.57
C ASN A 129 -11.43 3.36 13.37
N LYS A 130 -12.14 4.15 12.54
CA LYS A 130 -13.52 3.90 12.09
C LYS A 130 -13.55 3.30 10.68
N ASN A 131 -12.39 2.97 10.13
CA ASN A 131 -12.19 2.44 8.78
C ASN A 131 -12.64 3.39 7.66
N MET A 132 -12.54 4.71 7.92
CA MET A 132 -12.79 5.74 6.93
C MET A 132 -11.46 6.22 6.34
N LEU A 133 -11.41 6.35 5.01
CA LEU A 133 -10.22 6.78 4.29
C LEU A 133 -9.90 8.24 4.62
N VAL A 134 -8.72 8.48 5.19
CA VAL A 134 -8.26 9.82 5.58
C VAL A 134 -7.06 10.31 4.76
N TYR A 135 -6.32 9.38 4.13
CA TYR A 135 -5.24 9.71 3.20
C TYR A 135 -5.19 8.67 2.09
N ARG A 136 -4.95 9.12 0.87
CA ARG A 136 -4.61 8.31 -0.30
C ARG A 136 -3.66 9.06 -1.21
N GLY A 137 -2.81 8.31 -1.89
CA GLY A 137 -1.87 8.88 -2.85
C GLY A 137 -0.43 8.41 -2.65
N ARG A 138 0.52 9.28 -2.93
CA ARG A 138 1.96 8.97 -2.98
C ARG A 138 2.60 8.89 -1.59
N MET A 139 3.78 8.31 -1.51
CA MET A 139 4.61 8.31 -0.30
C MET A 139 5.25 9.68 -0.07
N ASP A 140 5.84 10.24 -1.11
CA ASP A 140 6.41 11.59 -1.19
C ASP A 140 6.53 12.02 -2.66
N ASN A 141 7.26 13.09 -2.94
CA ASN A 141 7.46 13.60 -4.31
C ASN A 141 8.71 13.03 -5.01
N SER A 142 9.41 12.06 -4.40
CA SER A 142 10.52 11.38 -5.03
C SER A 142 10.04 10.31 -6.03
N SER A 143 10.85 9.97 -6.98
CA SER A 143 10.61 8.89 -7.93
C SER A 143 11.90 8.41 -8.57
N PRO A 144 11.96 7.19 -9.11
CA PRO A 144 13.09 6.76 -9.92
C PRO A 144 13.34 7.75 -11.05
N GLY A 145 14.54 8.32 -11.11
CA GLY A 145 14.94 9.24 -12.18
C GLY A 145 14.67 10.73 -11.90
N ASN A 146 14.16 11.11 -10.73
CA ASN A 146 14.28 12.48 -10.25
C ASN A 146 15.34 12.54 -9.13
N ASP A 147 15.93 13.73 -8.94
CA ASP A 147 17.00 13.94 -7.97
C ASP A 147 16.47 14.30 -6.56
N ILE A 148 15.22 13.94 -6.25
CA ILE A 148 14.58 14.22 -4.96
C ILE A 148 14.87 13.08 -4.00
N GLU A 149 15.39 13.42 -2.82
CA GLU A 149 15.66 12.45 -1.76
C GLU A 149 14.36 11.80 -1.25
N ILE A 150 14.41 10.49 -1.00
CA ILE A 150 13.29 9.74 -0.43
C ILE A 150 13.11 10.15 1.04
N SER A 151 11.95 10.65 1.38
CA SER A 151 11.63 11.16 2.71
C SER A 151 10.36 10.53 3.32
N GLY A 152 9.47 10.02 2.49
CA GLY A 152 8.14 9.56 2.91
C GLY A 152 7.23 10.68 3.44
N ASN A 153 7.58 11.96 3.23
CA ASN A 153 6.99 13.10 3.94
C ASN A 153 5.47 13.19 3.86
N ASP A 154 4.87 12.91 2.71
CA ASP A 154 3.42 13.06 2.55
C ASP A 154 2.69 11.99 3.39
N LEU A 155 3.11 10.73 3.29
CA LEU A 155 2.54 9.63 4.06
C LEU A 155 2.88 9.71 5.55
N ARG A 156 4.13 10.05 5.91
CA ARG A 156 4.55 10.25 7.30
C ARG A 156 3.76 11.35 8.00
N SER A 157 3.56 12.48 7.31
CA SER A 157 2.75 13.59 7.83
C SER A 157 1.30 13.16 8.07
N ALA A 158 0.72 12.38 7.16
CA ALA A 158 -0.63 11.84 7.33
C ALA A 158 -0.72 10.89 8.53
N CYS A 159 0.22 9.96 8.68
CA CYS A 159 0.29 9.04 9.82
C CYS A 159 0.45 9.81 11.15
N THR A 160 1.38 10.75 11.20
CA THR A 160 1.64 11.57 12.40
C THR A 160 0.42 12.39 12.80
N ASN A 161 -0.22 13.07 11.83
CA ASN A 161 -1.41 13.87 12.09
C ASN A 161 -2.58 13.00 12.59
N LEU A 162 -2.77 11.82 11.98
CA LEU A 162 -3.82 10.89 12.41
C LEU A 162 -3.63 10.45 13.86
N LEU A 163 -2.41 10.04 14.23
CA LEU A 163 -2.11 9.56 15.57
C LEU A 163 -2.21 10.67 16.63
N ASN A 164 -1.90 11.90 16.25
CA ASN A 164 -2.00 13.07 17.14
C ASN A 164 -3.42 13.67 17.18
N GLY A 165 -4.40 13.13 16.45
CA GLY A 165 -5.74 13.70 16.34
C GLY A 165 -5.77 15.04 15.61
N SER A 166 -4.74 15.36 14.83
CA SER A 166 -4.63 16.58 14.04
C SER A 166 -5.30 16.43 12.67
N THR A 167 -5.68 17.56 12.05
CA THR A 167 -6.29 17.54 10.72
C THR A 167 -5.30 17.07 9.66
N ILE A 168 -5.71 16.08 8.87
CA ILE A 168 -5.01 15.68 7.65
C ILE A 168 -5.52 16.54 6.50
N SER A 169 -4.62 17.17 5.75
CA SER A 169 -4.98 17.99 4.60
C SER A 169 -5.74 17.17 3.55
N SER A 170 -6.82 17.73 3.01
CA SER A 170 -7.53 17.15 1.85
C SER A 170 -6.79 17.38 0.53
N ASN A 171 -5.85 18.33 0.48
CA ASN A 171 -4.98 18.53 -0.67
C ASN A 171 -3.86 17.47 -0.66
N GLN A 172 -4.16 16.32 -1.25
CA GLN A 172 -3.28 15.16 -1.32
C GLN A 172 -2.88 14.90 -2.78
N HIS A 173 -1.70 14.36 -2.98
CA HIS A 173 -1.11 14.17 -4.30
C HIS A 173 -1.28 12.72 -4.77
N PRO A 174 -1.61 12.50 -6.06
CA PRO A 174 -1.74 11.15 -6.59
C PRO A 174 -0.43 10.39 -6.51
N SER A 175 -0.52 9.08 -6.29
CA SER A 175 0.58 8.16 -6.55
C SER A 175 0.94 8.17 -8.03
N MET A 176 2.21 7.93 -8.30
CA MET A 176 2.74 7.76 -9.64
C MET A 176 3.55 6.46 -9.68
N GLY A 177 3.32 5.63 -10.66
CA GLY A 177 4.04 4.36 -10.77
C GLY A 177 3.72 3.54 -12.00
N CYS A 178 4.06 2.27 -11.96
CA CYS A 178 3.70 1.32 -13.00
C CYS A 178 2.21 0.99 -12.91
N ASN A 179 1.52 0.95 -14.03
CA ASN A 179 0.13 0.47 -14.07
C ASN A 179 0.01 -0.94 -13.48
N ILE A 180 -1.08 -1.22 -12.76
CA ILE A 180 -1.45 -2.58 -12.36
C ILE A 180 -1.57 -3.46 -13.61
N LYS A 181 -1.09 -4.69 -13.53
CA LYS A 181 -1.16 -5.65 -14.62
C LYS A 181 -2.49 -6.39 -14.53
N TRP A 182 -3.50 -5.84 -15.18
CA TRP A 182 -4.83 -6.44 -15.23
C TRP A 182 -4.84 -7.72 -16.08
N LYS A 183 -5.69 -8.68 -15.68
CA LYS A 183 -5.99 -9.91 -16.45
C LYS A 183 -6.84 -9.59 -17.67
#